data_96345fff4112ab863e12e006f5c1c7f7
#
_entry.id   96345fff4112ab863e12e006f5c1c7f7
#
_cell.length_a   1.000
_cell.length_b   1.000
_cell.length_c   1.000
_cell.angle_alpha   90.00
_cell.angle_beta   90.00
_cell.angle_gamma   90.00
#
_symmetry.space_group_name_H-M   'P 1'
#
loop_
_entity.id
_entity.type
_entity.pdbx_description
1 polymer ?
#
loop_
_entity_poly.entity_id
_entity_poly.type
_entity_poly.pdbx_seq_one_letter_code
_entity_poly.pdbx_strand_id
1 'polypeptide(L)'
;MRSGIVMGGCYLGMAGHDVFNNKVREIVNTNEHRVVLLALDISNFKYINDFYGMDEGDKVMQDIADFYFINEPLCLASHGIGFDQFRGAYKVDNMTNEDVVGYIARKNRIFEKELSERYPLVYQHVYVGLYFYDDPSLDVRMAVDRANLAKKSTKGRFDIPCCVYSADNCNEYLEHMDMSNEFVRACEEERIEIFLQPKISVSHNCVAGAEALVRMKTRAGELVSPARFVPVLEHTGMIGKLDDIMLDKTFVFQRQCIDKGIKPVPVSVNISRQRFTSEDLLKYMLQLQDKYQIDSSLIELEILETTFIDALD
;
A
#
# COMPACT_ATOMS: atom_id res chain seq x y z
N MET A 1 -25.44 -26.16 -3.05
CA MET A 1 -25.25 -25.56 -4.37
C MET A 1 -26.28 -24.46 -4.53
N ARG A 2 -25.91 -23.22 -4.22
CA ARG A 2 -26.60 -22.03 -4.71
C ARG A 2 -25.50 -21.19 -5.38
N SER A 3 -25.38 -21.41 -6.69
CA SER A 3 -24.68 -20.52 -7.58
C SER A 3 -25.29 -19.13 -7.42
N GLY A 4 -24.51 -18.17 -6.94
CA GLY A 4 -24.89 -16.76 -6.92
C GLY A 4 -25.16 -16.31 -8.34
N ILE A 5 -26.40 -16.43 -8.75
CA ILE A 5 -26.88 -15.95 -10.06
C ILE A 5 -26.91 -14.44 -9.94
N VAL A 6 -25.95 -13.78 -10.58
CA VAL A 6 -26.03 -12.37 -10.94
C VAL A 6 -27.19 -12.23 -11.93
N MET A 7 -28.40 -12.13 -11.43
CA MET A 7 -29.55 -11.72 -12.22
C MET A 7 -29.60 -10.19 -12.20
N GLY A 8 -29.28 -9.57 -13.33
CA GLY A 8 -29.74 -8.21 -13.63
C GLY A 8 -29.37 -7.14 -12.62
N GLY A 9 -28.09 -7.01 -12.22
CA GLY A 9 -27.60 -5.77 -11.64
C GLY A 9 -27.76 -5.55 -10.13
N CYS A 10 -28.17 -6.54 -9.33
CA CYS A 10 -28.14 -6.43 -7.85
C CYS A 10 -27.19 -7.46 -7.24
N TYR A 11 -26.27 -6.99 -6.37
CA TYR A 11 -25.41 -7.81 -5.53
C TYR A 11 -25.66 -7.45 -4.07
N LEU A 12 -25.93 -8.43 -3.20
CA LEU A 12 -26.26 -8.21 -1.79
C LEU A 12 -27.42 -7.20 -1.56
N GLY A 13 -28.43 -7.17 -2.43
CA GLY A 13 -29.52 -6.19 -2.35
C GLY A 13 -29.17 -4.78 -2.82
N MET A 14 -27.97 -4.56 -3.35
CA MET A 14 -27.48 -3.26 -3.83
C MET A 14 -27.62 -3.14 -5.35
N ALA A 15 -27.75 -1.90 -5.84
CA ALA A 15 -27.94 -1.60 -7.26
C ALA A 15 -26.73 -2.02 -8.13
N GLY A 16 -26.97 -2.30 -9.41
CA GLY A 16 -25.91 -2.44 -10.40
C GLY A 16 -25.24 -1.08 -10.73
N HIS A 17 -24.06 -1.12 -11.36
CA HIS A 17 -23.23 0.05 -11.64
C HIS A 17 -23.97 1.22 -12.30
N ASP A 18 -24.68 0.92 -13.40
CA ASP A 18 -25.38 1.96 -14.16
C ASP A 18 -26.59 2.52 -13.40
N VAL A 19 -27.30 1.66 -12.65
CA VAL A 19 -28.43 2.06 -11.81
C VAL A 19 -27.94 3.00 -10.70
N PHE A 20 -26.83 2.66 -10.06
CA PHE A 20 -26.19 3.50 -9.04
C PHE A 20 -25.81 4.87 -9.62
N ASN A 21 -25.06 4.91 -10.72
CA ASN A 21 -24.61 6.16 -11.33
C ASN A 21 -25.79 7.06 -11.75
N ASN A 22 -26.84 6.45 -12.35
CA ASN A 22 -28.02 7.20 -12.75
C ASN A 22 -28.78 7.76 -11.53
N LYS A 23 -28.89 6.97 -10.47
CA LYS A 23 -29.53 7.42 -9.22
C LYS A 23 -28.77 8.58 -8.56
N VAL A 24 -27.42 8.48 -8.49
CA VAL A 24 -26.58 9.58 -7.96
C VAL A 24 -26.74 10.83 -8.83
N ARG A 25 -26.73 10.69 -10.15
CA ARG A 25 -26.95 11.83 -11.07
C ARG A 25 -28.30 12.50 -10.85
N GLU A 26 -29.37 11.72 -10.71
CA GLU A 26 -30.70 12.22 -10.40
C GLU A 26 -30.70 13.03 -9.11
N ILE A 27 -30.15 12.48 -8.02
CA ILE A 27 -30.09 13.11 -6.70
C ILE A 27 -29.31 14.45 -6.75
N VAL A 28 -28.15 14.45 -7.39
CA VAL A 28 -27.32 15.66 -7.47
C VAL A 28 -27.97 16.73 -8.35
N ASN A 29 -28.63 16.36 -9.43
CA ASN A 29 -29.30 17.30 -10.32
C ASN A 29 -30.53 17.98 -9.68
N THR A 30 -31.21 17.36 -8.72
CA THR A 30 -32.31 18.00 -7.99
C THR A 30 -31.79 19.09 -7.05
N ASN A 31 -30.53 19.03 -6.65
CA ASN A 31 -29.92 19.93 -5.68
C ASN A 31 -30.68 20.04 -4.34
N GLU A 32 -31.44 18.99 -4.02
CA GLU A 32 -32.23 18.91 -2.77
C GLU A 32 -31.39 18.49 -1.57
N HIS A 33 -30.27 17.82 -1.83
CA HIS A 33 -29.39 17.24 -0.81
C HIS A 33 -27.94 17.56 -1.09
N ARG A 34 -27.20 17.86 -0.02
CA ARG A 34 -25.75 17.82 -0.04
C ARG A 34 -25.30 16.34 0.02
N VAL A 35 -24.50 15.93 -0.94
CA VAL A 35 -24.13 14.52 -1.14
C VAL A 35 -22.65 14.28 -0.89
N VAL A 36 -22.33 13.23 -0.15
CA VAL A 36 -20.97 12.67 -0.09
C VAL A 36 -20.98 11.27 -0.70
N LEU A 37 -20.02 11.02 -1.59
CA LEU A 37 -19.76 9.69 -2.15
C LEU A 37 -18.77 8.94 -1.28
N LEU A 38 -19.06 7.67 -1.02
CA LEU A 38 -18.20 6.76 -0.27
C LEU A 38 -17.71 5.65 -1.19
N ALA A 39 -16.43 5.34 -1.07
CA ALA A 39 -15.86 4.08 -1.55
C ALA A 39 -15.30 3.32 -0.34
N LEU A 40 -15.67 2.06 -0.20
CA LEU A 40 -15.31 1.22 0.94
C LEU A 40 -14.64 -0.07 0.47
N ASP A 41 -13.71 -0.55 1.28
CA ASP A 41 -12.95 -1.78 1.07
C ASP A 41 -12.58 -2.33 2.46
N ILE A 42 -12.37 -3.63 2.60
CA ILE A 42 -11.93 -4.26 3.85
C ILE A 42 -10.58 -4.96 3.67
N SER A 43 -9.69 -4.76 4.65
CA SER A 43 -8.40 -5.45 4.64
C SER A 43 -8.55 -6.94 4.95
N ASN A 44 -7.59 -7.72 4.47
CA ASN A 44 -7.42 -9.12 4.87
C ASN A 44 -8.64 -10.04 4.68
N PHE A 45 -9.63 -9.64 3.84
CA PHE A 45 -10.84 -10.41 3.59
C PHE A 45 -10.57 -11.85 3.15
N LYS A 46 -9.50 -12.06 2.34
CA LYS A 46 -9.09 -13.39 1.93
C LYS A 46 -8.81 -14.31 3.12
N TYR A 47 -8.19 -13.79 4.19
CA TYR A 47 -7.90 -14.60 5.37
C TYR A 47 -9.15 -15.00 6.15
N ILE A 48 -10.25 -14.24 6.06
CA ILE A 48 -11.54 -14.68 6.61
C ILE A 48 -11.98 -15.95 5.89
N ASN A 49 -11.94 -15.95 4.55
CA ASN A 49 -12.28 -17.14 3.76
C ASN A 49 -11.34 -18.32 4.04
N ASP A 50 -10.05 -18.05 4.17
CA ASP A 50 -9.03 -19.09 4.38
C ASP A 50 -9.13 -19.74 5.78
N PHE A 51 -9.40 -18.95 6.84
CA PHE A 51 -9.44 -19.45 8.23
C PHE A 51 -10.84 -19.87 8.69
N TYR A 52 -11.89 -19.21 8.21
CA TYR A 52 -13.26 -19.43 8.70
C TYR A 52 -14.22 -19.98 7.63
N GLY A 53 -13.78 -20.03 6.37
CA GLY A 53 -14.55 -20.56 5.25
C GLY A 53 -15.32 -19.49 4.46
N MET A 54 -15.69 -19.85 3.22
CA MET A 54 -16.36 -18.96 2.27
C MET A 54 -17.74 -18.45 2.78
N ASP A 55 -18.47 -19.31 3.50
CA ASP A 55 -19.79 -18.95 4.04
C ASP A 55 -19.68 -17.82 5.09
N GLU A 56 -18.58 -17.77 5.86
CA GLU A 56 -18.33 -16.69 6.82
C GLU A 56 -17.92 -15.42 6.09
N GLY A 57 -17.10 -15.53 5.03
CA GLY A 57 -16.81 -14.39 4.17
C GLY A 57 -18.06 -13.78 3.55
N ASP A 58 -18.98 -14.59 3.05
CA ASP A 58 -20.26 -14.12 2.50
C ASP A 58 -21.10 -13.38 3.57
N LYS A 59 -21.08 -13.84 4.83
CA LYS A 59 -21.73 -13.13 5.93
C LYS A 59 -21.11 -11.78 6.21
N VAL A 60 -19.77 -11.69 6.24
CA VAL A 60 -19.08 -10.41 6.42
C VAL A 60 -19.43 -9.43 5.30
N MET A 61 -19.51 -9.90 4.06
CA MET A 61 -19.92 -9.06 2.93
C MET A 61 -21.36 -8.55 3.08
N GLN A 62 -22.28 -9.40 3.55
CA GLN A 62 -23.66 -9.00 3.83
C GLN A 62 -23.72 -8.01 5.01
N ASP A 63 -22.95 -8.26 6.08
CA ASP A 63 -22.88 -7.36 7.24
C ASP A 63 -22.39 -5.96 6.84
N ILE A 64 -21.38 -5.86 5.95
CA ILE A 64 -20.91 -4.58 5.38
C ILE A 64 -22.05 -3.89 4.61
N ALA A 65 -22.71 -4.63 3.72
CA ALA A 65 -23.80 -4.08 2.92
C ALA A 65 -24.94 -3.56 3.83
N ASP A 66 -25.31 -4.32 4.83
CA ASP A 66 -26.40 -3.96 5.77
C ASP A 66 -25.99 -2.78 6.65
N PHE A 67 -24.79 -2.81 7.25
CA PHE A 67 -24.36 -1.81 8.22
C PHE A 67 -24.05 -0.46 7.60
N TYR A 68 -23.39 -0.45 6.44
CA TYR A 68 -22.98 0.82 5.82
C TYR A 68 -24.01 1.35 4.82
N PHE A 69 -24.88 0.52 4.24
CA PHE A 69 -25.69 0.98 3.11
C PHE A 69 -27.19 0.67 3.24
N ILE A 70 -27.59 -0.58 3.46
CA ILE A 70 -29.01 -0.98 3.38
C ILE A 70 -29.78 -0.43 4.57
N ASN A 71 -29.25 -0.58 5.79
CA ASN A 71 -29.88 -0.11 7.02
C ASN A 71 -29.39 1.29 7.45
N GLU A 72 -28.66 1.99 6.59
CA GLU A 72 -28.10 3.32 6.86
C GLU A 72 -29.06 4.43 6.43
N PRO A 73 -29.64 5.21 7.37
CA PRO A 73 -30.63 6.25 7.04
C PRO A 73 -30.10 7.38 6.16
N LEU A 74 -28.80 7.60 6.15
CA LEU A 74 -28.15 8.61 5.30
C LEU A 74 -27.94 8.10 3.87
N CYS A 75 -27.99 6.80 3.63
CA CYS A 75 -27.71 6.20 2.33
C CYS A 75 -28.86 6.43 1.35
N LEU A 76 -28.58 7.11 0.24
CA LEU A 76 -29.52 7.38 -0.85
C LEU A 76 -29.38 6.39 -2.00
N ALA A 77 -28.19 5.88 -2.22
CA ALA A 77 -27.87 4.89 -3.25
C ALA A 77 -26.62 4.10 -2.86
N SER A 78 -26.60 2.83 -3.26
CA SER A 78 -25.45 1.95 -2.98
C SER A 78 -25.22 0.96 -4.12
N HIS A 79 -23.93 0.52 -4.23
CA HIS A 79 -23.48 -0.42 -5.25
C HIS A 79 -22.37 -1.32 -4.69
N GLY A 80 -22.55 -2.65 -4.78
CA GLY A 80 -21.52 -3.65 -4.52
C GLY A 80 -20.81 -4.04 -5.84
N ILE A 81 -19.48 -3.90 -5.89
CA ILE A 81 -18.70 -4.13 -7.12
C ILE A 81 -18.27 -5.59 -7.26
N GLY A 82 -18.64 -6.42 -6.28
CA GLY A 82 -18.15 -7.79 -6.14
C GLY A 82 -16.89 -7.87 -5.27
N PHE A 83 -16.66 -9.04 -4.69
CA PHE A 83 -15.58 -9.35 -3.74
C PHE A 83 -15.66 -8.53 -2.46
N ASP A 84 -14.94 -7.44 -2.29
CA ASP A 84 -14.79 -6.68 -1.03
C ASP A 84 -14.95 -5.17 -1.22
N GLN A 85 -15.48 -4.72 -2.36
CA GLN A 85 -15.58 -3.31 -2.70
C GLN A 85 -17.00 -2.82 -2.80
N PHE A 86 -17.28 -1.70 -2.12
CA PHE A 86 -18.59 -1.07 -2.04
C PHE A 86 -18.52 0.41 -2.36
N ARG A 87 -19.65 0.95 -2.81
CA ARG A 87 -19.86 2.38 -3.05
C ARG A 87 -21.20 2.81 -2.49
N GLY A 88 -21.26 4.05 -2.01
CA GLY A 88 -22.50 4.66 -1.54
C GLY A 88 -22.56 6.15 -1.79
N ALA A 89 -23.76 6.68 -1.77
CA ALA A 89 -24.04 8.10 -1.76
C ALA A 89 -24.88 8.42 -0.51
N TYR A 90 -24.37 9.27 0.36
CA TYR A 90 -25.03 9.68 1.59
C TYR A 90 -25.50 11.12 1.50
N LYS A 91 -26.70 11.42 2.05
CA LYS A 91 -27.17 12.77 2.28
C LYS A 91 -26.56 13.33 3.56
N VAL A 92 -25.98 14.52 3.48
CA VAL A 92 -25.26 15.15 4.60
C VAL A 92 -25.66 16.62 4.77
N ASP A 93 -26.96 16.94 4.65
CA ASP A 93 -27.49 18.29 4.55
C ASP A 93 -27.11 19.21 5.71
N ASN A 94 -27.08 18.68 6.94
CA ASN A 94 -26.82 19.43 8.16
C ASN A 94 -25.50 19.04 8.84
N MET A 95 -24.54 18.52 8.08
CA MET A 95 -23.25 18.05 8.59
C MET A 95 -22.11 18.85 7.96
N THR A 96 -21.12 19.23 8.77
CA THR A 96 -19.84 19.72 8.26
C THR A 96 -19.01 18.55 7.70
N ASN A 97 -17.93 18.84 6.99
CA ASN A 97 -17.01 17.78 6.53
C ASN A 97 -16.46 16.98 7.71
N GLU A 98 -16.09 17.67 8.80
CA GLU A 98 -15.58 17.08 10.03
C GLU A 98 -16.62 16.19 10.72
N ASP A 99 -17.90 16.59 10.71
CA ASP A 99 -18.98 15.76 11.25
C ASP A 99 -19.14 14.46 10.47
N VAL A 100 -19.06 14.51 9.13
CA VAL A 100 -19.12 13.33 8.26
C VAL A 100 -17.95 12.41 8.52
N VAL A 101 -16.72 12.95 8.56
CA VAL A 101 -15.50 12.19 8.89
C VAL A 101 -15.62 11.54 10.26
N GLY A 102 -16.04 12.29 11.28
CA GLY A 102 -16.28 11.77 12.62
C GLY A 102 -17.37 10.69 12.68
N TYR A 103 -18.42 10.83 11.88
CA TYR A 103 -19.48 9.83 11.76
C TYR A 103 -18.96 8.51 11.19
N ILE A 104 -18.25 8.57 10.07
CA ILE A 104 -17.66 7.40 9.42
C ILE A 104 -16.62 6.75 10.32
N ALA A 105 -15.75 7.53 10.98
CA ALA A 105 -14.76 7.01 11.92
C ALA A 105 -15.39 6.23 13.09
N ARG A 106 -16.54 6.70 13.61
CA ARG A 106 -17.27 5.96 14.63
C ARG A 106 -17.87 4.67 14.09
N LYS A 107 -18.45 4.71 12.88
CA LYS A 107 -19.01 3.51 12.23
C LYS A 107 -17.92 2.45 12.04
N ASN A 108 -16.75 2.83 11.50
CA ASN A 108 -15.65 1.92 11.29
C ASN A 108 -15.21 1.27 12.61
N ARG A 109 -15.00 2.06 13.67
CA ARG A 109 -14.60 1.53 14.99
C ARG A 109 -15.60 0.52 15.55
N ILE A 110 -16.91 0.78 15.39
CA ILE A 110 -17.95 -0.15 15.86
C ILE A 110 -17.89 -1.45 15.07
N PHE A 111 -17.83 -1.36 13.74
CA PHE A 111 -17.81 -2.50 12.85
C PHE A 111 -16.54 -3.34 12.99
N GLU A 112 -15.37 -2.71 13.02
CA GLU A 112 -14.08 -3.37 13.22
C GLU A 112 -14.00 -4.09 14.57
N LYS A 113 -14.56 -3.49 15.63
CA LYS A 113 -14.66 -4.13 16.95
C LYS A 113 -15.52 -5.38 16.89
N GLU A 114 -16.68 -5.33 16.26
CA GLU A 114 -17.57 -6.48 16.08
C GLU A 114 -16.89 -7.60 15.28
N LEU A 115 -16.18 -7.24 14.19
CA LEU A 115 -15.42 -8.22 13.41
C LEU A 115 -14.28 -8.84 14.23
N SER A 116 -13.55 -8.05 15.02
CA SER A 116 -12.44 -8.55 15.84
C SER A 116 -12.89 -9.51 16.93
N GLU A 117 -14.09 -9.31 17.49
CA GLU A 117 -14.70 -10.22 18.46
C GLU A 117 -15.15 -11.53 17.79
N ARG A 118 -15.65 -11.47 16.56
CA ARG A 118 -16.13 -12.63 15.80
C ARG A 118 -15.00 -13.42 15.12
N TYR A 119 -13.97 -12.73 14.67
CA TYR A 119 -12.84 -13.30 13.90
C TYR A 119 -11.48 -12.94 14.50
N PRO A 120 -11.16 -13.41 15.72
CA PRO A 120 -9.98 -12.97 16.46
C PRO A 120 -8.63 -13.35 15.83
N LEU A 121 -8.62 -14.28 14.87
CA LEU A 121 -7.40 -14.66 14.15
C LEU A 121 -7.05 -13.77 12.97
N VAL A 122 -7.94 -12.85 12.59
CA VAL A 122 -7.75 -11.98 11.42
C VAL A 122 -8.02 -10.53 11.82
N TYR A 123 -6.99 -9.70 11.71
CA TYR A 123 -7.16 -8.27 11.88
C TYR A 123 -7.79 -7.67 10.62
N GLN A 124 -8.96 -7.03 10.77
CA GLN A 124 -9.62 -6.31 9.70
C GLN A 124 -9.59 -4.80 9.96
N HIS A 125 -9.45 -4.06 8.87
CA HIS A 125 -9.58 -2.62 8.85
C HIS A 125 -10.46 -2.20 7.68
N VAL A 126 -11.37 -1.24 7.90
CA VAL A 126 -12.28 -0.73 6.88
C VAL A 126 -11.70 0.54 6.28
N TYR A 127 -11.27 0.46 5.04
CA TYR A 127 -10.78 1.60 4.27
C TYR A 127 -11.93 2.37 3.65
N VAL A 128 -12.08 3.64 3.98
CA VAL A 128 -13.13 4.50 3.42
C VAL A 128 -12.53 5.74 2.77
N GLY A 129 -12.88 5.96 1.51
CA GLY A 129 -12.62 7.22 0.81
C GLY A 129 -13.91 8.00 0.62
N LEU A 130 -13.84 9.30 0.84
CA LEU A 130 -14.96 10.25 0.78
C LEU A 130 -14.70 11.30 -0.30
N TYR A 131 -15.73 11.61 -1.08
CA TYR A 131 -15.75 12.76 -1.97
C TYR A 131 -17.05 13.54 -1.77
N PHE A 132 -16.94 14.81 -1.31
CA PHE A 132 -18.08 15.72 -1.23
C PHE A 132 -18.42 16.19 -2.64
N TYR A 133 -19.66 15.90 -3.08
CA TYR A 133 -20.06 16.17 -4.45
C TYR A 133 -20.70 17.58 -4.54
N ASP A 134 -19.85 18.58 -4.37
CA ASP A 134 -20.27 20.00 -4.34
C ASP A 134 -20.31 20.65 -5.75
N ASP A 135 -19.88 19.94 -6.81
CA ASP A 135 -19.88 20.43 -8.20
C ASP A 135 -20.78 19.56 -9.09
N PRO A 136 -22.04 19.96 -9.31
CA PRO A 136 -22.98 19.19 -10.15
C PRO A 136 -22.57 19.06 -11.62
N SER A 137 -21.63 19.88 -12.10
CA SER A 137 -21.11 19.80 -13.47
C SER A 137 -20.12 18.65 -13.67
N LEU A 138 -19.55 18.12 -12.58
CA LEU A 138 -18.65 16.99 -12.62
C LEU A 138 -19.40 15.70 -12.96
N ASP A 139 -18.87 14.91 -13.90
CA ASP A 139 -19.45 13.60 -14.19
C ASP A 139 -19.42 12.68 -12.98
N VAL A 140 -20.52 11.94 -12.74
CA VAL A 140 -20.66 11.03 -11.60
C VAL A 140 -19.53 10.00 -11.53
N ARG A 141 -19.06 9.51 -12.68
CA ARG A 141 -17.97 8.53 -12.71
C ARG A 141 -16.68 9.14 -12.17
N MET A 142 -16.38 10.39 -12.55
CA MET A 142 -15.23 11.10 -12.01
C MET A 142 -15.36 11.36 -10.50
N ALA A 143 -16.55 11.69 -10.03
CA ALA A 143 -16.82 11.86 -8.60
C ALA A 143 -16.62 10.55 -7.81
N VAL A 144 -17.10 9.44 -8.36
CA VAL A 144 -16.87 8.09 -7.81
C VAL A 144 -15.39 7.70 -7.83
N ASP A 145 -14.66 8.04 -8.91
CA ASP A 145 -13.23 7.77 -9.01
C ASP A 145 -12.44 8.57 -7.99
N ARG A 146 -12.85 9.82 -7.68
CA ARG A 146 -12.26 10.62 -6.60
C ARG A 146 -12.45 9.98 -5.23
N ALA A 147 -13.63 9.46 -4.89
CA ALA A 147 -13.84 8.72 -3.66
C ALA A 147 -12.99 7.43 -3.60
N ASN A 148 -12.88 6.70 -4.72
CA ASN A 148 -12.00 5.54 -4.81
C ASN A 148 -10.52 5.88 -4.64
N LEU A 149 -10.07 7.00 -5.19
CA LEU A 149 -8.69 7.45 -5.06
C LEU A 149 -8.38 7.82 -3.61
N ALA A 150 -9.27 8.54 -2.94
CA ALA A 150 -9.17 8.81 -1.50
C ALA A 150 -9.12 7.52 -0.66
N LYS A 151 -9.94 6.50 -0.99
CA LYS A 151 -9.87 5.18 -0.34
C LYS A 151 -8.51 4.51 -0.54
N LYS A 152 -7.97 4.55 -1.76
CA LYS A 152 -6.67 3.93 -2.07
C LYS A 152 -5.52 4.58 -1.30
N SER A 153 -5.58 5.90 -1.04
CA SER A 153 -4.55 6.60 -0.29
C SER A 153 -4.52 6.23 1.21
N THR A 154 -5.54 5.54 1.72
CA THR A 154 -5.55 5.02 3.10
C THR A 154 -5.01 3.60 3.22
N LYS A 155 -4.79 2.87 2.13
CA LYS A 155 -4.29 1.48 2.20
C LYS A 155 -2.93 1.42 2.89
N GLY A 156 -2.84 0.54 3.89
CA GLY A 156 -1.65 0.40 4.74
C GLY A 156 -1.55 1.40 5.91
N ARG A 157 -2.51 2.33 6.03
CA ARG A 157 -2.56 3.32 7.11
C ARG A 157 -3.70 3.00 8.05
N PHE A 158 -3.44 2.18 9.05
CA PHE A 158 -4.44 1.69 10.01
C PHE A 158 -4.86 2.74 11.05
N ASP A 159 -4.14 3.85 11.14
CA ASP A 159 -4.42 5.01 11.98
C ASP A 159 -5.50 5.95 11.40
N ILE A 160 -5.78 5.82 10.09
CA ILE A 160 -6.72 6.70 9.37
C ILE A 160 -8.04 5.98 9.11
N PRO A 161 -9.12 6.40 9.78
CA PRO A 161 -10.42 5.74 9.63
C PRO A 161 -11.08 6.01 8.27
N CYS A 162 -10.82 7.16 7.67
CA CYS A 162 -11.27 7.51 6.32
C CYS A 162 -10.48 8.70 5.77
N CYS A 163 -10.41 8.84 4.46
CA CYS A 163 -9.77 9.97 3.79
C CYS A 163 -10.78 10.73 2.93
N VAL A 164 -10.78 12.05 3.05
CA VAL A 164 -11.51 12.92 2.13
C VAL A 164 -10.63 13.19 0.92
N TYR A 165 -11.19 13.08 -0.28
CA TYR A 165 -10.49 13.45 -1.49
C TYR A 165 -10.05 14.92 -1.42
N SER A 166 -8.76 15.15 -1.57
CA SER A 166 -8.18 16.43 -1.95
C SER A 166 -7.18 16.18 -3.08
N ALA A 167 -6.95 17.19 -3.90
CA ALA A 167 -5.96 17.05 -4.98
C ALA A 167 -4.58 16.72 -4.39
N ASP A 168 -4.22 17.34 -3.27
CA ASP A 168 -2.90 17.16 -2.64
C ASP A 168 -2.70 15.74 -2.10
N ASN A 169 -3.67 15.20 -1.32
CA ASN A 169 -3.58 13.83 -0.79
C ASN A 169 -3.52 12.76 -1.89
N CYS A 170 -4.17 13.03 -3.01
CA CYS A 170 -4.21 12.08 -4.11
C CYS A 170 -2.99 12.20 -5.01
N ASN A 171 -2.40 13.39 -5.14
CA ASN A 171 -1.15 13.57 -5.86
C ASN A 171 -0.01 12.81 -5.20
N GLU A 172 0.12 12.87 -3.86
CA GLU A 172 1.10 12.08 -3.12
C GLU A 172 0.95 10.58 -3.40
N TYR A 173 -0.28 10.05 -3.34
CA TYR A 173 -0.53 8.65 -3.66
C TYR A 173 -0.15 8.30 -5.11
N LEU A 174 -0.50 9.17 -6.07
CA LEU A 174 -0.17 8.96 -7.48
C LEU A 174 1.35 9.04 -7.71
N GLU A 175 2.04 9.97 -7.07
CA GLU A 175 3.50 10.07 -7.12
C GLU A 175 4.17 8.81 -6.54
N HIS A 176 3.65 8.26 -5.43
CA HIS A 176 4.12 6.99 -4.88
C HIS A 176 3.90 5.82 -5.84
N MET A 177 2.74 5.77 -6.49
CA MET A 177 2.44 4.73 -7.48
C MET A 177 3.35 4.84 -8.71
N ASP A 178 3.57 6.05 -9.21
CA ASP A 178 4.45 6.30 -10.35
C ASP A 178 5.90 5.94 -10.02
N MET A 179 6.36 6.29 -8.81
CA MET A 179 7.70 5.93 -8.34
C MET A 179 7.87 4.41 -8.17
N SER A 180 6.86 3.73 -7.62
CA SER A 180 6.86 2.27 -7.50
C SER A 180 6.93 1.58 -8.87
N ASN A 181 6.13 2.06 -9.84
CA ASN A 181 6.15 1.56 -11.21
C ASN A 181 7.50 1.83 -11.90
N GLU A 182 8.08 3.01 -11.66
CA GLU A 182 9.40 3.35 -12.21
C GLU A 182 10.50 2.47 -11.60
N PHE A 183 10.44 2.18 -10.30
CA PHE A 183 11.36 1.23 -9.67
C PHE A 183 11.26 -0.18 -10.29
N VAL A 184 10.05 -0.69 -10.50
CA VAL A 184 9.87 -2.01 -11.16
C VAL A 184 10.52 -2.01 -12.54
N ARG A 185 10.27 -0.98 -13.35
CA ARG A 185 10.89 -0.83 -14.68
C ARG A 185 12.42 -0.69 -14.58
N ALA A 186 12.90 0.07 -13.59
CA ALA A 186 14.35 0.23 -13.37
C ALA A 186 15.03 -1.08 -12.99
N CYS A 187 14.34 -1.98 -12.27
CA CYS A 187 14.85 -3.32 -12.01
C CYS A 187 14.93 -4.17 -13.28
N GLU A 188 13.89 -4.16 -14.11
CA GLU A 188 13.82 -4.93 -15.37
C GLU A 188 14.85 -4.46 -16.40
N GLU A 189 15.11 -3.14 -16.43
CA GLU A 189 16.03 -2.49 -17.36
C GLU A 189 17.46 -2.35 -16.78
N GLU A 190 17.77 -2.99 -15.64
CA GLU A 190 19.07 -2.96 -14.95
C GLU A 190 19.60 -1.54 -14.63
N ARG A 191 18.68 -0.58 -14.37
CA ARG A 191 19.01 0.82 -14.08
C ARG A 191 19.23 1.10 -12.60
N ILE A 192 19.24 0.07 -11.75
CA ILE A 192 19.66 0.17 -10.33
C ILE A 192 21.15 -0.11 -10.27
N GLU A 193 21.91 0.82 -9.73
CA GLU A 193 23.36 0.73 -9.61
C GLU A 193 23.81 0.89 -8.16
N ILE A 194 25.00 0.36 -7.84
CA ILE A 194 25.69 0.64 -6.58
C ILE A 194 26.79 1.68 -6.82
N PHE A 195 26.84 2.68 -5.94
CA PHE A 195 27.98 3.59 -5.82
C PHE A 195 28.68 3.25 -4.52
N LEU A 196 30.01 3.26 -4.54
CA LEU A 196 30.80 2.91 -3.38
C LEU A 196 31.39 4.16 -2.74
N GLN A 197 31.05 4.41 -1.49
CA GLN A 197 31.64 5.46 -0.68
C GLN A 197 32.78 4.87 0.16
N PRO A 198 34.04 5.27 -0.06
CA PRO A 198 35.17 4.66 0.63
C PRO A 198 35.20 5.02 2.11
N LYS A 199 35.47 4.03 2.96
CA LYS A 199 35.79 4.19 4.40
C LYS A 199 37.29 4.21 4.56
N ILE A 200 37.84 5.32 5.10
CA ILE A 200 39.30 5.53 5.24
C ILE A 200 39.72 5.23 6.68
N SER A 201 40.73 4.38 6.82
CA SER A 201 41.45 4.19 8.09
C SER A 201 42.39 5.37 8.33
N VAL A 202 42.05 6.21 9.31
CA VAL A 202 42.87 7.38 9.64
C VAL A 202 44.25 6.98 10.17
N SER A 203 44.33 5.89 10.93
CA SER A 203 45.62 5.40 11.51
C SER A 203 46.58 4.80 10.46
N HIS A 204 46.00 4.20 9.39
CA HIS A 204 46.80 3.53 8.35
C HIS A 204 46.83 4.29 7.03
N ASN A 205 46.08 5.40 6.92
CA ASN A 205 45.95 6.22 5.71
C ASN A 205 45.65 5.40 4.46
N CYS A 206 44.72 4.46 4.57
CA CYS A 206 44.34 3.58 3.46
C CYS A 206 42.82 3.36 3.45
N VAL A 207 42.29 2.86 2.32
CA VAL A 207 40.92 2.41 2.22
C VAL A 207 40.76 1.14 3.06
N ALA A 208 39.93 1.20 4.08
CA ALA A 208 39.64 0.07 5.00
C ALA A 208 38.36 -0.67 4.63
N GLY A 209 37.47 -0.04 3.88
CA GLY A 209 36.19 -0.58 3.44
C GLY A 209 35.45 0.38 2.54
N ALA A 210 34.21 0.08 2.20
CA ALA A 210 33.33 0.99 1.49
C ALA A 210 31.88 0.77 1.93
N GLU A 211 31.02 1.77 1.71
CA GLU A 211 29.58 1.64 1.82
C GLU A 211 28.94 1.59 0.43
N ALA A 212 28.09 0.60 0.20
CA ALA A 212 27.33 0.46 -1.04
C ALA A 212 26.06 1.32 -0.96
N LEU A 213 26.01 2.37 -1.75
CA LEU A 213 24.91 3.31 -1.84
C LEU A 213 24.11 3.07 -3.13
N VAL A 214 22.80 2.89 -3.00
CA VAL A 214 21.94 2.72 -4.16
C VAL A 214 21.85 3.99 -5.01
N ARG A 215 21.83 3.80 -6.33
CA ARG A 215 21.49 4.83 -7.32
C ARG A 215 20.53 4.23 -8.34
N MET A 216 19.41 4.90 -8.54
CA MET A 216 18.46 4.58 -9.61
C MET A 216 18.62 5.59 -10.72
N LYS A 217 18.66 5.14 -11.97
CA LYS A 217 18.71 6.00 -13.15
C LYS A 217 17.34 6.06 -13.84
N THR A 218 16.96 7.25 -14.29
CA THR A 218 15.87 7.41 -15.25
C THR A 218 16.26 6.80 -16.59
N ARG A 219 15.31 6.62 -17.51
CA ARG A 219 15.62 6.22 -18.90
C ARG A 219 16.50 7.23 -19.63
N ALA A 220 16.48 8.49 -19.23
CA ALA A 220 17.39 9.53 -19.75
C ALA A 220 18.79 9.48 -19.14
N GLY A 221 19.05 8.56 -18.18
CA GLY A 221 20.35 8.42 -17.51
C GLY A 221 20.55 9.34 -16.30
N GLU A 222 19.55 10.12 -15.90
CA GLU A 222 19.62 11.00 -14.74
C GLU A 222 19.51 10.21 -13.45
N LEU A 223 20.25 10.60 -12.42
CA LEU A 223 20.20 9.96 -11.10
C LEU A 223 18.96 10.42 -10.31
N VAL A 224 18.19 9.47 -9.82
CA VAL A 224 17.11 9.70 -8.86
C VAL A 224 17.67 9.57 -7.45
N SER A 225 17.42 10.58 -6.61
CA SER A 225 17.86 10.56 -5.21
C SER A 225 17.21 9.41 -4.43
N PRO A 226 17.97 8.63 -3.64
CA PRO A 226 17.39 7.62 -2.73
C PRO A 226 16.31 8.17 -1.80
N ALA A 227 16.47 9.40 -1.32
CA ALA A 227 15.48 10.07 -0.48
C ALA A 227 14.10 10.22 -1.14
N ARG A 228 13.99 10.12 -2.46
CA ARG A 228 12.71 10.18 -3.18
C ARG A 228 12.04 8.82 -3.34
N PHE A 229 12.80 7.74 -3.49
CA PHE A 229 12.20 6.43 -3.80
C PHE A 229 12.27 5.44 -2.65
N VAL A 230 13.29 5.48 -1.78
CA VAL A 230 13.41 4.54 -0.65
C VAL A 230 12.20 4.59 0.28
N PRO A 231 11.73 5.77 0.75
CA PRO A 231 10.53 5.84 1.59
C PRO A 231 9.27 5.28 0.89
N VAL A 232 9.16 5.48 -0.42
CA VAL A 232 8.05 4.93 -1.21
C VAL A 232 8.12 3.40 -1.25
N LEU A 233 9.31 2.82 -1.42
CA LEU A 233 9.50 1.38 -1.43
C LEU A 233 9.25 0.74 -0.07
N GLU A 234 9.60 1.42 1.02
CA GLU A 234 9.26 1.01 2.38
C GLU A 234 7.73 0.99 2.58
N HIS A 235 7.06 2.08 2.19
CA HIS A 235 5.61 2.20 2.30
C HIS A 235 4.86 1.16 1.46
N THR A 236 5.36 0.83 0.27
CA THR A 236 4.73 -0.13 -0.66
C THR A 236 5.18 -1.57 -0.46
N GLY A 237 6.08 -1.84 0.50
CA GLY A 237 6.63 -3.17 0.78
C GLY A 237 7.61 -3.69 -0.29
N MET A 238 8.07 -2.83 -1.19
CA MET A 238 9.02 -3.19 -2.24
C MET A 238 10.49 -3.07 -1.83
N ILE A 239 10.76 -2.56 -0.63
CA ILE A 239 12.11 -2.31 -0.15
C ILE A 239 12.96 -3.59 -0.09
N GLY A 240 12.37 -4.73 0.29
CA GLY A 240 13.09 -6.01 0.31
C GLY A 240 13.65 -6.43 -1.05
N LYS A 241 12.95 -6.09 -2.15
CA LYS A 241 13.48 -6.32 -3.51
C LYS A 241 14.70 -5.44 -3.80
N LEU A 242 14.71 -4.21 -3.30
CA LEU A 242 15.88 -3.33 -3.40
C LEU A 242 17.07 -3.91 -2.62
N ASP A 243 16.83 -4.38 -1.39
CA ASP A 243 17.88 -4.99 -0.55
C ASP A 243 18.51 -6.19 -1.24
N ASP A 244 17.71 -7.06 -1.84
CA ASP A 244 18.20 -8.23 -2.60
C ASP A 244 19.07 -7.81 -3.79
N ILE A 245 18.67 -6.78 -4.54
CA ILE A 245 19.47 -6.23 -5.66
C ILE A 245 20.80 -5.63 -5.17
N MET A 246 20.75 -4.90 -4.05
CA MET A 246 21.96 -4.28 -3.48
C MET A 246 22.95 -5.34 -3.00
N LEU A 247 22.47 -6.40 -2.35
CA LEU A 247 23.29 -7.54 -1.95
C LEU A 247 23.91 -8.22 -3.18
N ASP A 248 23.11 -8.65 -4.15
CA ASP A 248 23.62 -9.35 -5.34
C ASP A 248 24.68 -8.52 -6.07
N LYS A 249 24.43 -7.22 -6.32
CA LYS A 249 25.39 -6.32 -6.96
C LYS A 249 26.67 -6.12 -6.15
N THR A 250 26.61 -6.11 -4.83
CA THR A 250 27.77 -6.01 -3.96
C THR A 250 28.62 -7.29 -4.04
N PHE A 251 28.02 -8.46 -4.05
CA PHE A 251 28.72 -9.72 -4.26
C PHE A 251 29.37 -9.78 -5.65
N VAL A 252 28.66 -9.35 -6.69
CA VAL A 252 29.22 -9.23 -8.05
C VAL A 252 30.44 -8.31 -8.08
N PHE A 253 30.37 -7.16 -7.43
CA PHE A 253 31.50 -6.22 -7.34
C PHE A 253 32.70 -6.85 -6.65
N GLN A 254 32.52 -7.52 -5.50
CA GLN A 254 33.58 -8.21 -4.79
C GLN A 254 34.24 -9.30 -5.68
N ARG A 255 33.45 -10.08 -6.39
CA ARG A 255 33.94 -11.09 -7.33
C ARG A 255 34.78 -10.47 -8.44
N GLN A 256 34.32 -9.38 -9.02
CA GLN A 256 35.04 -8.66 -10.06
C GLN A 256 36.39 -8.11 -9.56
N CYS A 257 36.46 -7.64 -8.30
CA CYS A 257 37.73 -7.21 -7.70
C CYS A 257 38.72 -8.37 -7.61
N ILE A 258 38.29 -9.52 -7.10
CA ILE A 258 39.12 -10.72 -6.96
C ILE A 258 39.60 -11.22 -8.32
N ASP A 259 38.72 -11.29 -9.32
CA ASP A 259 39.05 -11.76 -10.67
C ASP A 259 40.07 -10.85 -11.38
N LYS A 260 40.06 -9.55 -11.05
CA LYS A 260 41.04 -8.58 -11.55
C LYS A 260 42.33 -8.51 -10.72
N GLY A 261 42.48 -9.36 -9.70
CA GLY A 261 43.63 -9.34 -8.79
C GLY A 261 43.67 -8.10 -7.87
N ILE A 262 42.56 -7.38 -7.73
CA ILE A 262 42.45 -6.26 -6.80
C ILE A 262 42.14 -6.84 -5.41
N LYS A 263 42.95 -6.44 -4.41
CA LYS A 263 42.68 -6.84 -3.02
C LYS A 263 41.34 -6.29 -2.58
N PRO A 264 40.33 -7.15 -2.26
CA PRO A 264 39.05 -6.69 -1.84
C PRO A 264 39.09 -6.09 -0.42
N VAL A 265 38.20 -5.15 -0.14
CA VAL A 265 37.96 -4.59 1.19
C VAL A 265 36.51 -4.86 1.57
N PRO A 266 36.15 -4.93 2.86
CA PRO A 266 34.77 -5.09 3.26
C PRO A 266 33.86 -4.00 2.69
N VAL A 267 32.67 -4.37 2.23
CA VAL A 267 31.64 -3.44 1.73
C VAL A 267 30.39 -3.61 2.56
N SER A 268 29.95 -2.52 3.17
CA SER A 268 28.68 -2.49 3.91
C SER A 268 27.50 -2.21 2.98
N VAL A 269 26.39 -2.87 3.27
CA VAL A 269 25.10 -2.73 2.57
C VAL A 269 24.02 -2.41 3.59
N ASN A 270 23.27 -1.36 3.35
CA ASN A 270 22.11 -1.01 4.13
C ASN A 270 21.00 -2.05 3.90
N ILE A 271 20.40 -2.55 4.98
CA ILE A 271 19.31 -3.54 4.97
C ILE A 271 18.11 -2.95 5.69
N SER A 272 16.96 -3.02 5.04
CA SER A 272 15.70 -2.58 5.63
C SER A 272 15.26 -3.47 6.80
N ARG A 273 14.49 -2.89 7.74
CA ARG A 273 13.88 -3.63 8.84
C ARG A 273 13.07 -4.83 8.34
N GLN A 274 12.27 -4.62 7.31
CA GLN A 274 11.41 -5.65 6.74
C GLN A 274 12.23 -6.85 6.23
N ARG A 275 13.37 -6.60 5.59
CA ARG A 275 14.25 -7.66 5.09
C ARG A 275 15.03 -8.35 6.21
N PHE A 276 15.50 -7.57 7.19
CA PHE A 276 16.24 -8.09 8.34
C PHE A 276 15.43 -9.09 9.17
N THR A 277 14.14 -8.84 9.36
CA THR A 277 13.24 -9.71 10.12
C THR A 277 12.72 -10.92 9.32
N SER A 278 13.05 -11.02 8.03
CA SER A 278 12.64 -12.16 7.21
C SER A 278 13.55 -13.37 7.44
N GLU A 279 12.97 -14.54 7.63
CA GLU A 279 13.70 -15.80 7.83
C GLU A 279 14.59 -16.17 6.63
N ASP A 280 14.32 -15.58 5.46
CA ASP A 280 15.02 -15.89 4.20
C ASP A 280 16.30 -15.10 3.98
N LEU A 281 16.60 -14.02 4.75
CA LEU A 281 17.78 -13.18 4.51
C LEU A 281 19.07 -13.99 4.61
N LEU A 282 19.26 -14.72 5.70
CA LEU A 282 20.45 -15.53 5.91
C LEU A 282 20.60 -16.58 4.81
N LYS A 283 19.53 -17.26 4.45
CA LYS A 283 19.52 -18.24 3.36
C LYS A 283 19.92 -17.62 2.03
N TYR A 284 19.40 -16.43 1.72
CA TYR A 284 19.74 -15.70 0.51
C TYR A 284 21.22 -15.29 0.48
N MET A 285 21.75 -14.79 1.59
CA MET A 285 23.17 -14.43 1.70
C MET A 285 24.08 -15.65 1.51
N LEU A 286 23.75 -16.81 2.10
CA LEU A 286 24.50 -18.04 1.91
C LEU A 286 24.48 -18.51 0.44
N GLN A 287 23.35 -18.36 -0.25
CA GLN A 287 23.23 -18.63 -1.68
C GLN A 287 24.13 -17.69 -2.52
N LEU A 288 24.19 -16.40 -2.21
CA LEU A 288 25.06 -15.45 -2.88
C LEU A 288 26.55 -15.76 -2.60
N GLN A 289 26.88 -16.09 -1.36
CA GLN A 289 28.23 -16.49 -0.97
C GLN A 289 28.69 -17.70 -1.77
N ASP A 290 27.85 -18.72 -1.86
CA ASP A 290 28.14 -19.93 -2.64
C ASP A 290 28.22 -19.65 -4.15
N LYS A 291 27.27 -18.87 -4.69
CA LYS A 291 27.23 -18.48 -6.11
C LYS A 291 28.48 -17.72 -6.56
N TYR A 292 28.92 -16.77 -5.75
CA TYR A 292 30.02 -15.88 -6.12
C TYR A 292 31.37 -16.26 -5.50
N GLN A 293 31.41 -17.26 -4.62
CA GLN A 293 32.61 -17.73 -3.90
C GLN A 293 33.32 -16.56 -3.20
N ILE A 294 32.58 -15.79 -2.41
CA ILE A 294 33.06 -14.63 -1.65
C ILE A 294 33.09 -14.98 -0.16
N ASP A 295 34.19 -14.60 0.51
CA ASP A 295 34.28 -14.72 1.96
C ASP A 295 33.28 -13.76 2.65
N SER A 296 32.58 -14.27 3.67
CA SER A 296 31.56 -13.50 4.40
C SER A 296 32.10 -12.25 5.07
N SER A 297 33.40 -12.21 5.43
CA SER A 297 34.06 -11.04 6.00
C SER A 297 34.15 -9.84 5.05
N LEU A 298 33.88 -10.03 3.77
CA LEU A 298 33.89 -8.98 2.76
C LEU A 298 32.53 -8.28 2.59
N ILE A 299 31.49 -8.75 3.28
CA ILE A 299 30.14 -8.16 3.25
C ILE A 299 29.71 -7.79 4.68
N GLU A 300 29.39 -6.54 4.89
CA GLU A 300 28.88 -6.02 6.17
C GLU A 300 27.41 -5.61 5.98
N LEU A 301 26.54 -5.90 6.96
CA LEU A 301 25.15 -5.44 6.95
C LEU A 301 25.02 -4.24 7.88
N GLU A 302 24.47 -3.14 7.38
CA GLU A 302 24.15 -1.95 8.16
C GLU A 302 22.62 -1.88 8.37
N ILE A 303 22.21 -1.75 9.63
CA ILE A 303 20.81 -1.66 10.04
C ILE A 303 20.62 -0.36 10.79
N LEU A 304 19.60 0.43 10.43
CA LEU A 304 19.31 1.70 11.09
C LEU A 304 18.87 1.51 12.54
N GLU A 305 19.32 2.38 13.45
CA GLU A 305 19.00 2.34 14.90
C GLU A 305 17.49 2.33 15.19
N THR A 306 16.67 3.04 14.39
CA THR A 306 15.22 3.05 14.49
C THR A 306 14.60 1.66 14.37
N THR A 307 15.33 0.69 13.81
CA THR A 307 14.89 -0.70 13.65
C THR A 307 14.80 -1.45 14.98
N PHE A 308 15.57 -1.05 15.99
CA PHE A 308 15.66 -1.76 17.27
C PHE A 308 14.74 -1.21 18.36
N ILE A 309 14.31 0.05 18.28
CA ILE A 309 13.52 0.71 19.35
C ILE A 309 12.12 0.09 19.48
N ASP A 310 11.48 -0.25 18.34
CA ASP A 310 10.14 -0.84 18.32
C ASP A 310 10.08 -2.36 18.61
N ALA A 311 11.23 -3.02 18.75
CA ALA A 311 11.28 -4.45 19.03
C ALA A 311 11.41 -4.75 20.55
N LEU A 312 11.47 -3.71 21.39
CA LEU A 312 11.63 -3.81 22.84
C LEU A 312 10.34 -3.42 23.62
N ASP A 313 9.29 -2.97 22.92
CA ASP A 313 7.93 -2.77 23.43
C ASP A 313 6.99 -3.89 22.95
#